data_93929525a5b1c868f582975e978372b7
#
_entry.id   93929525a5b1c868f582975e978372b7
#
_cell.length_a   1.000
_cell.length_b   1.000
_cell.length_c   1.000
_cell.angle_alpha   90.00
_cell.angle_beta   90.00
_cell.angle_gamma   90.00
#
_symmetry.space_group_name_H-M   'P 1'
#
loop_
_entity.id
_entity.type
_entity.pdbx_description
1 polymer ?
#
loop_
_entity_poly.entity_id
_entity_poly.type
_entity_poly.pdbx_seq_one_letter_code
_entity_poly.pdbx_strand_id
1 'polypeptide(L)'
;TSTRALCDVTEKHGCQYYASAVGEVNVTTKMKEVNAVIGGEGNGGVIYPESHYGRDALVGIALFLSSLAQKGCKASELRASFPNYFMAKNRIDLEPGTDVNALLDRVKRKYENVVDVTVTDIDGVKLDFPDCWVHMRKSNTEPIIRVYSEAKTMDEAQQLAKKMEKELIG
;
A
#
# COMPACT_ATOMS: atom_id res chain seq x y z
N THR A 1 -2.55 -0.32 1.43
CA THR A 1 -2.12 -1.06 0.20
C THR A 1 -2.05 -0.13 -1.02
N SER A 2 -1.28 0.93 -0.90
CA SER A 2 -0.92 1.80 -2.04
C SER A 2 0.36 1.32 -2.67
N THR A 3 0.60 1.69 -3.93
CA THR A 3 1.84 1.33 -4.62
C THR A 3 3.06 1.95 -3.93
N ARG A 4 4.17 1.22 -3.92
CA ARG A 4 5.49 1.68 -3.47
C ARG A 4 5.98 2.90 -4.24
N ALA A 5 5.54 3.07 -5.49
CA ALA A 5 5.87 4.24 -6.30
C ALA A 5 5.60 5.58 -5.59
N LEU A 6 4.61 5.65 -4.68
CA LEU A 6 4.36 6.84 -3.86
C LEU A 6 5.51 7.12 -2.88
N CYS A 7 6.03 6.08 -2.21
CA CYS A 7 7.19 6.19 -1.34
C CYS A 7 8.41 6.67 -2.13
N ASP A 8 8.73 5.97 -3.23
CA ASP A 8 9.89 6.27 -4.07
C ASP A 8 9.86 7.72 -4.60
N VAL A 9 8.68 8.19 -5.06
CA VAL A 9 8.51 9.56 -5.55
C VAL A 9 8.67 10.57 -4.42
N THR A 10 8.09 10.28 -3.25
CA THR A 10 8.16 11.15 -2.08
C THR A 10 9.62 11.32 -1.62
N GLU A 11 10.35 10.22 -1.50
CA GLU A 11 11.77 10.21 -1.10
C GLU A 11 12.66 10.90 -2.14
N LYS A 12 12.41 10.67 -3.44
CA LYS A 12 13.12 11.35 -4.53
C LYS A 12 13.00 12.88 -4.46
N HIS A 13 11.90 13.38 -3.92
CA HIS A 13 11.68 14.82 -3.71
C HIS A 13 12.15 15.32 -2.34
N GLY A 14 12.85 14.49 -1.56
CA GLY A 14 13.35 14.85 -0.22
C GLY A 14 12.23 15.01 0.81
N CYS A 15 11.06 14.46 0.54
CA CYS A 15 9.91 14.50 1.44
C CYS A 15 9.80 13.20 2.25
N GLN A 16 9.02 13.25 3.34
CA GLN A 16 8.76 12.09 4.18
C GLN A 16 7.47 11.37 3.76
N TYR A 17 7.53 10.05 3.66
CA TYR A 17 6.38 9.20 3.40
C TYR A 17 5.88 8.55 4.69
N TYR A 18 4.57 8.55 4.89
CA TYR A 18 3.93 7.92 6.04
C TYR A 18 2.82 6.97 5.57
N ALA A 19 2.79 5.78 6.14
CA ALA A 19 1.71 4.82 5.93
C ALA A 19 0.72 4.86 7.12
N SER A 20 -0.53 4.50 6.85
CA SER A 20 -1.58 4.32 7.85
C SER A 20 -2.29 2.98 7.64
N ALA A 21 -3.11 2.58 8.61
CA ALA A 21 -4.10 1.54 8.41
C ALA A 21 -5.05 1.92 7.25
N VAL A 22 -5.69 0.92 6.63
CA VAL A 22 -6.64 1.13 5.54
C VAL A 22 -7.89 1.86 6.06
N GLY A 23 -8.37 2.82 5.29
CA GLY A 23 -9.58 3.60 5.58
C GLY A 23 -9.31 5.10 5.72
N GLU A 24 -10.20 5.90 5.15
CA GLU A 24 -10.08 7.36 5.09
C GLU A 24 -9.82 8.01 6.45
N VAL A 25 -10.52 7.55 7.49
CA VAL A 25 -10.34 8.07 8.86
C VAL A 25 -8.92 7.85 9.37
N ASN A 26 -8.33 6.68 9.10
CA ASN A 26 -6.96 6.39 9.50
C ASN A 26 -5.95 7.26 8.74
N VAL A 27 -6.19 7.46 7.43
CA VAL A 27 -5.37 8.34 6.60
C VAL A 27 -5.42 9.77 7.13
N THR A 28 -6.63 10.33 7.34
CA THR A 28 -6.79 11.72 7.82
C THR A 28 -6.23 11.92 9.22
N THR A 29 -6.36 10.95 10.10
CA THR A 29 -5.76 10.99 11.45
C THR A 29 -4.23 11.05 11.34
N LYS A 30 -3.62 10.16 10.56
CA LYS A 30 -2.17 10.16 10.33
C LYS A 30 -1.71 11.48 9.68
N MET A 31 -2.42 11.99 8.70
CA MET A 31 -2.10 13.27 8.06
C MET A 31 -2.05 14.42 9.05
N LYS A 32 -3.00 14.48 10.00
CA LYS A 32 -3.03 15.51 11.05
C LYS A 32 -1.88 15.36 12.03
N GLU A 33 -1.54 14.13 12.43
CA GLU A 33 -0.41 13.85 13.33
C GLU A 33 0.93 14.34 12.78
N VAL A 34 1.15 14.16 11.48
CA VAL A 34 2.45 14.45 10.83
C VAL A 34 2.44 15.74 10.01
N ASN A 35 1.35 16.50 10.03
CA ASN A 35 1.15 17.70 9.20
C ASN A 35 1.40 17.43 7.70
N ALA A 36 0.86 16.33 7.19
CA ALA A 36 1.05 15.93 5.79
C ALA A 36 0.40 16.95 4.84
N VAL A 37 1.10 17.33 3.79
CA VAL A 37 0.61 18.28 2.77
C VAL A 37 -0.37 17.65 1.79
N ILE A 38 -0.35 16.33 1.63
CA ILE A 38 -1.25 15.56 0.77
C ILE A 38 -1.36 14.15 1.30
N GLY A 39 -2.49 13.52 1.13
CA GLY A 39 -2.72 12.12 1.45
C GLY A 39 -3.67 11.46 0.46
N GLY A 40 -3.93 10.19 0.67
CA GLY A 40 -4.87 9.44 -0.17
C GLY A 40 -4.80 7.93 0.03
N GLU A 41 -5.58 7.26 -0.78
CA GLU A 41 -5.67 5.80 -0.79
C GLU A 41 -5.38 5.25 -2.19
N GLY A 42 -4.92 4.01 -2.28
CA GLY A 42 -4.63 3.32 -3.54
C GLY A 42 -5.85 3.08 -4.46
N ASN A 43 -7.05 3.42 -4.00
CA ASN A 43 -8.29 3.41 -4.77
C ASN A 43 -8.53 4.71 -5.57
N GLY A 44 -7.60 5.68 -5.51
CA GLY A 44 -7.69 6.97 -6.20
C GLY A 44 -8.25 8.12 -5.35
N GLY A 45 -8.50 7.90 -4.06
CA GLY A 45 -8.88 8.97 -3.15
C GLY A 45 -7.72 9.93 -2.91
N VAL A 46 -7.92 11.23 -3.16
CA VAL A 46 -6.95 12.30 -2.87
C VAL A 46 -7.50 13.17 -1.75
N ILE A 47 -6.65 13.49 -0.77
CA ILE A 47 -6.97 14.36 0.36
C ILE A 47 -5.95 15.49 0.38
N TYR A 48 -6.41 16.74 0.28
CA TYR A 48 -5.57 17.92 0.27
C TYR A 48 -5.98 18.86 1.40
N PRO A 49 -5.22 18.93 2.50
CA PRO A 49 -5.62 19.64 3.72
C PRO A 49 -5.92 21.13 3.55
N GLU A 50 -5.27 21.80 2.60
CA GLU A 50 -5.55 23.23 2.32
C GLU A 50 -6.98 23.45 1.79
N SER A 51 -7.60 22.41 1.19
CA SER A 51 -9.01 22.41 0.84
C SER A 51 -9.85 21.91 2.02
N HIS A 52 -9.68 20.61 2.35
CA HIS A 52 -10.31 19.95 3.50
C HIS A 52 -9.73 18.56 3.75
N TYR A 53 -10.03 17.97 4.92
CA TYR A 53 -9.62 16.62 5.29
C TYR A 53 -10.64 15.54 4.85
N GLY A 54 -11.01 15.54 3.59
CA GLY A 54 -11.86 14.54 2.96
C GLY A 54 -11.37 14.21 1.57
N ARG A 55 -11.77 13.05 1.04
CA ARG A 55 -11.44 12.69 -0.34
C ARG A 55 -12.13 13.63 -1.31
N ASP A 56 -11.36 14.24 -2.20
CA ASP A 56 -11.86 15.21 -3.17
C ASP A 56 -11.30 14.92 -4.57
N ALA A 57 -12.18 14.42 -5.43
CA ALA A 57 -11.82 14.10 -6.80
C ALA A 57 -11.53 15.35 -7.64
N LEU A 58 -12.22 16.47 -7.39
CA LEU A 58 -12.02 17.72 -8.15
C LEU A 58 -10.67 18.33 -7.83
N VAL A 59 -10.28 18.34 -6.55
CA VAL A 59 -8.94 18.75 -6.14
C VAL A 59 -7.87 17.84 -6.75
N GLY A 60 -8.08 16.52 -6.73
CA GLY A 60 -7.16 15.56 -7.36
C GLY A 60 -6.99 15.84 -8.87
N ILE A 61 -8.08 16.11 -9.58
CA ILE A 61 -8.06 16.48 -11.01
C ILE A 61 -7.31 17.81 -11.21
N ALA A 62 -7.60 18.83 -10.39
CA ALA A 62 -6.95 20.13 -10.49
C ALA A 62 -5.43 20.03 -10.29
N LEU A 63 -4.97 19.29 -9.27
CA LEU A 63 -3.55 19.04 -9.01
C LEU A 63 -2.88 18.32 -10.17
N PHE A 64 -3.54 17.29 -10.73
CA PHE A 64 -3.03 16.53 -11.86
C PHE A 64 -2.91 17.39 -13.13
N LEU A 65 -3.94 18.14 -13.48
CA LEU A 65 -3.93 19.04 -14.64
C LEU A 65 -2.91 20.17 -14.50
N SER A 66 -2.78 20.73 -13.29
CA SER A 66 -1.76 21.73 -12.99
C SER A 66 -0.35 21.19 -13.18
N SER A 67 -0.10 19.96 -12.74
CA SER A 67 1.20 19.29 -12.94
C SER A 67 1.49 19.05 -14.43
N LEU A 68 0.49 18.65 -15.23
CA LEU A 68 0.66 18.49 -16.67
C LEU A 68 0.97 19.82 -17.35
N ALA A 69 0.24 20.88 -17.00
CA ALA A 69 0.44 22.22 -17.56
C ALA A 69 1.83 22.77 -17.23
N GLN A 70 2.27 22.65 -15.98
CA GLN A 70 3.60 23.09 -15.54
C GLN A 70 4.73 22.34 -16.24
N LYS A 71 4.56 21.05 -16.49
CA LYS A 71 5.59 20.21 -17.14
C LYS A 71 5.52 20.25 -18.67
N GLY A 72 4.44 20.77 -19.24
CA GLY A 72 4.24 20.83 -20.68
C GLY A 72 4.24 19.46 -21.36
N CYS A 73 3.78 18.40 -20.66
CA CYS A 73 3.86 17.02 -21.12
C CYS A 73 2.48 16.36 -21.19
N LYS A 74 2.39 15.24 -21.91
CA LYS A 74 1.18 14.42 -21.96
C LYS A 74 1.05 13.56 -20.71
N ALA A 75 -0.17 13.14 -20.38
CA ALA A 75 -0.44 12.25 -19.23
C ALA A 75 0.35 10.92 -19.32
N SER A 76 0.53 10.37 -20.52
CA SER A 76 1.33 9.16 -20.75
C SER A 76 2.81 9.37 -20.45
N GLU A 77 3.36 10.53 -20.79
CA GLU A 77 4.76 10.90 -20.54
C GLU A 77 4.97 11.13 -19.05
N LEU A 78 4.03 11.82 -18.37
CA LEU A 78 4.06 11.98 -16.92
C LEU A 78 3.98 10.62 -16.23
N ARG A 79 3.07 9.72 -16.65
CA ARG A 79 2.98 8.36 -16.09
C ARG A 79 4.28 7.56 -16.27
N ALA A 80 4.92 7.66 -17.43
CA ALA A 80 6.17 6.97 -17.73
C ALA A 80 7.35 7.48 -16.89
N SER A 81 7.27 8.68 -16.33
CA SER A 81 8.31 9.25 -15.46
C SER A 81 8.29 8.69 -14.01
N PHE A 82 7.25 7.97 -13.63
CA PHE A 82 7.12 7.34 -12.31
C PHE A 82 7.58 5.88 -12.33
N PRO A 83 8.07 5.36 -11.20
CA PRO A 83 8.39 3.95 -11.06
C PRO A 83 7.20 3.07 -11.45
N ASN A 84 7.48 1.96 -12.12
CA ASN A 84 6.45 1.01 -12.51
C ASN A 84 6.54 -0.24 -11.64
N TYR A 85 5.41 -0.55 -11.00
CA TYR A 85 5.23 -1.74 -10.18
C TYR A 85 3.95 -2.48 -10.59
N PHE A 86 3.91 -3.77 -10.33
CA PHE A 86 2.79 -4.65 -10.63
C PHE A 86 2.26 -5.25 -9.34
N MET A 87 0.96 -5.16 -9.13
CA MET A 87 0.31 -5.63 -7.91
C MET A 87 -0.55 -6.86 -8.20
N ALA A 88 -0.28 -7.95 -7.48
CA ALA A 88 -1.15 -9.12 -7.41
C ALA A 88 -2.09 -8.99 -6.20
N LYS A 89 -3.35 -9.38 -6.39
CA LYS A 89 -4.39 -9.35 -5.35
C LYS A 89 -4.99 -10.73 -5.24
N ASN A 90 -4.62 -11.44 -4.19
CA ASN A 90 -5.05 -12.80 -3.91
C ASN A 90 -5.90 -12.83 -2.64
N ARG A 91 -6.56 -13.95 -2.41
CA ARG A 91 -7.28 -14.26 -1.17
C ARG A 91 -7.08 -15.72 -0.80
N ILE A 92 -7.13 -15.98 0.49
CA ILE A 92 -7.17 -17.34 1.06
C ILE A 92 -8.54 -17.50 1.71
N ASP A 93 -9.32 -18.46 1.25
CA ASP A 93 -10.57 -18.85 1.91
C ASP A 93 -10.23 -19.68 3.15
N LEU A 94 -10.88 -19.38 4.27
CA LEU A 94 -10.57 -19.98 5.57
C LEU A 94 -11.66 -20.95 6.01
N GLU A 95 -11.24 -22.05 6.64
CA GLU A 95 -12.17 -22.92 7.35
C GLU A 95 -12.80 -22.21 8.55
N PRO A 96 -14.08 -22.50 8.85
CA PRO A 96 -14.74 -21.94 10.04
C PRO A 96 -13.95 -22.22 11.32
N GLY A 97 -13.75 -21.20 12.13
CA GLY A 97 -13.00 -21.31 13.38
C GLY A 97 -11.48 -21.13 13.27
N THR A 98 -10.96 -20.86 12.07
CA THR A 98 -9.52 -20.56 11.89
C THR A 98 -9.13 -19.29 12.64
N ASP A 99 -8.12 -19.38 13.50
CA ASP A 99 -7.53 -18.22 14.18
C ASP A 99 -6.58 -17.46 13.24
N VAL A 100 -7.14 -16.47 12.56
CA VAL A 100 -6.41 -15.63 11.60
C VAL A 100 -5.27 -14.87 12.27
N ASN A 101 -5.46 -14.42 13.51
CA ASN A 101 -4.44 -13.66 14.20
C ASN A 101 -3.23 -14.53 14.50
N ALA A 102 -3.45 -15.77 14.94
CA ALA A 102 -2.35 -16.73 15.15
C ALA A 102 -1.57 -17.03 13.86
N LEU A 103 -2.26 -17.12 12.71
CA LEU A 103 -1.59 -17.30 11.42
C LEU A 103 -0.72 -16.10 11.04
N LEU A 104 -1.26 -14.90 11.17
CA LEU A 104 -0.53 -13.66 10.88
C LEU A 104 0.65 -13.46 11.84
N ASP A 105 0.46 -13.71 13.14
CA ASP A 105 1.53 -13.64 14.15
C ASP A 105 2.67 -14.62 13.88
N ARG A 106 2.36 -15.81 13.37
CA ARG A 106 3.37 -16.79 12.97
C ARG A 106 4.26 -16.24 11.86
N VAL A 107 3.66 -15.65 10.83
CA VAL A 107 4.41 -15.03 9.74
C VAL A 107 5.21 -13.83 10.24
N LYS A 108 4.61 -12.96 11.04
CA LYS A 108 5.29 -11.82 11.66
C LYS A 108 6.57 -12.25 12.38
N ARG A 109 6.48 -13.19 13.31
CA ARG A 109 7.64 -13.71 14.09
C ARG A 109 8.74 -14.30 13.19
N LYS A 110 8.36 -14.94 12.09
CA LYS A 110 9.32 -15.52 11.16
C LYS A 110 10.18 -14.46 10.47
N TYR A 111 9.62 -13.27 10.22
CA TYR A 111 10.27 -12.21 9.46
C TYR A 111 10.81 -11.06 10.31
N GLU A 112 10.46 -10.96 11.60
CA GLU A 112 10.88 -9.87 12.50
C GLU A 112 12.40 -9.68 12.58
N ASN A 113 13.17 -10.74 12.42
CA ASN A 113 14.63 -10.70 12.52
C ASN A 113 15.34 -11.00 11.20
N VAL A 114 14.62 -10.95 10.09
CA VAL A 114 15.22 -11.16 8.76
C VAL A 114 15.84 -9.85 8.30
N VAL A 115 17.12 -9.91 7.92
CA VAL A 115 17.86 -8.75 7.40
C VAL A 115 17.17 -8.24 6.14
N ASP A 116 17.11 -6.93 5.98
CA ASP A 116 16.49 -6.23 4.85
C ASP A 116 14.98 -6.45 4.68
N VAL A 117 14.29 -6.87 5.76
CA VAL A 117 12.82 -6.95 5.79
C VAL A 117 12.28 -6.03 6.87
N THR A 118 11.44 -5.09 6.48
CA THR A 118 10.68 -4.27 7.43
C THR A 118 9.30 -4.88 7.64
N VAL A 119 8.99 -5.19 8.89
CA VAL A 119 7.67 -5.74 9.28
C VAL A 119 6.82 -4.62 9.85
N THR A 120 5.61 -4.46 9.29
CA THR A 120 4.61 -3.50 9.76
C THR A 120 3.31 -4.26 10.08
N ASP A 121 2.73 -4.01 11.27
CA ASP A 121 1.52 -4.67 11.77
C ASP A 121 0.36 -3.72 12.10
N ILE A 122 0.34 -2.55 11.49
CA ILE A 122 -0.71 -1.53 11.69
C ILE A 122 -2.09 -2.03 11.24
N ASP A 123 -2.14 -2.88 10.20
CA ASP A 123 -3.38 -3.46 9.64
C ASP A 123 -3.06 -4.85 9.06
N GLY A 124 -3.10 -5.88 9.90
CA GLY A 124 -2.56 -7.20 9.53
C GLY A 124 -1.04 -7.22 9.55
N VAL A 125 -0.41 -7.94 8.64
CA VAL A 125 1.06 -8.04 8.55
C VAL A 125 1.51 -7.64 7.15
N LYS A 126 2.35 -6.62 7.07
CA LYS A 126 3.03 -6.20 5.85
C LYS A 126 4.52 -6.47 5.98
N LEU A 127 5.09 -7.10 4.98
CA LEU A 127 6.53 -7.34 4.84
C LEU A 127 7.04 -6.51 3.68
N ASP A 128 7.89 -5.53 3.94
CA ASP A 128 8.58 -4.73 2.94
C ASP A 128 10.00 -5.29 2.75
N PHE A 129 10.28 -5.76 1.54
CA PHE A 129 11.59 -6.18 1.05
C PHE A 129 12.23 -5.05 0.22
N PRO A 130 13.53 -5.11 -0.14
CA PRO A 130 14.17 -4.07 -0.92
C PRO A 130 13.45 -3.69 -2.22
N ASP A 131 12.92 -4.66 -2.96
CA ASP A 131 12.32 -4.45 -4.29
C ASP A 131 10.84 -4.80 -4.41
N CYS A 132 10.22 -5.34 -3.36
CA CYS A 132 8.83 -5.79 -3.36
C CYS A 132 8.23 -5.70 -1.96
N TRP A 133 6.92 -5.86 -1.87
CA TRP A 133 6.25 -6.02 -0.59
C TRP A 133 5.08 -7.01 -0.69
N VAL A 134 4.68 -7.56 0.46
CA VAL A 134 3.43 -8.32 0.61
C VAL A 134 2.68 -7.88 1.85
N HIS A 135 1.38 -7.74 1.73
CA HIS A 135 0.48 -7.38 2.81
C HIS A 135 -0.61 -8.44 2.98
N MET A 136 -0.68 -9.00 4.16
CA MET A 136 -1.63 -10.04 4.55
C MET A 136 -2.53 -9.50 5.65
N ARG A 137 -3.84 -9.48 5.41
CA ARG A 137 -4.79 -8.97 6.39
C ARG A 137 -6.11 -9.72 6.38
N LYS A 138 -6.72 -9.81 7.55
CA LYS A 138 -8.08 -10.33 7.71
C LYS A 138 -9.08 -9.46 6.96
N SER A 139 -10.06 -10.07 6.30
CA SER A 139 -11.24 -9.35 5.82
C SER A 139 -12.20 -9.11 6.98
N ASN A 140 -12.81 -7.91 7.02
CA ASN A 140 -13.79 -7.57 8.04
C ASN A 140 -15.20 -8.08 7.68
N THR A 141 -15.42 -8.50 6.44
CA THR A 141 -16.75 -8.87 5.92
C THR A 141 -16.86 -10.33 5.47
N GLU A 142 -15.74 -10.99 5.27
CA GLU A 142 -15.68 -12.35 4.73
C GLU A 142 -14.67 -13.21 5.52
N PRO A 143 -14.86 -14.54 5.61
CA PRO A 143 -13.90 -15.42 6.28
C PRO A 143 -12.68 -15.71 5.40
N ILE A 144 -11.95 -14.66 5.03
CA ILE A 144 -10.77 -14.73 4.16
C ILE A 144 -9.59 -13.94 4.72
N ILE A 145 -8.39 -14.31 4.31
CA ILE A 145 -7.19 -13.45 4.37
C ILE A 145 -6.96 -12.87 2.98
N ARG A 146 -6.84 -11.54 2.90
CA ARG A 146 -6.40 -10.85 1.67
C ARG A 146 -4.87 -10.85 1.63
N VAL A 147 -4.31 -11.32 0.51
CA VAL A 147 -2.86 -11.36 0.28
C VAL A 147 -2.57 -10.48 -0.94
N TYR A 148 -2.06 -9.29 -0.70
CA TYR A 148 -1.69 -8.36 -1.76
C TYR A 148 -0.17 -8.24 -1.79
N SER A 149 0.40 -8.32 -2.98
CA SER A 149 1.84 -8.19 -3.18
C SER A 149 2.14 -7.27 -4.35
N GLU A 150 3.28 -6.62 -4.31
CA GLU A 150 3.75 -5.74 -5.38
C GLU A 150 5.23 -5.99 -5.63
N ALA A 151 5.61 -6.05 -6.91
CA ALA A 151 6.98 -6.25 -7.35
C ALA A 151 7.22 -5.54 -8.71
N LYS A 152 8.43 -5.66 -9.25
CA LYS A 152 8.81 -5.05 -10.54
C LYS A 152 8.16 -5.74 -11.74
N THR A 153 7.75 -6.99 -11.60
CA THR A 153 6.99 -7.74 -12.60
C THR A 153 5.74 -8.39 -11.98
N MET A 154 4.75 -8.70 -12.82
CA MET A 154 3.55 -9.40 -12.36
C MET A 154 3.86 -10.82 -11.87
N ASP A 155 4.80 -11.50 -12.53
CA ASP A 155 5.22 -12.85 -12.16
C ASP A 155 5.87 -12.87 -10.77
N GLU A 156 6.77 -11.95 -10.48
CA GLU A 156 7.38 -11.81 -9.15
C GLU A 156 6.33 -11.51 -8.07
N ALA A 157 5.40 -10.59 -8.35
CA ALA A 157 4.32 -10.27 -7.43
C ALA A 157 3.46 -11.53 -7.14
N GLN A 158 3.10 -12.29 -8.16
CA GLN A 158 2.33 -13.52 -8.01
C GLN A 158 3.09 -14.62 -7.27
N GLN A 159 4.38 -14.78 -7.54
CA GLN A 159 5.23 -15.76 -6.84
C GLN A 159 5.35 -15.40 -5.35
N LEU A 160 5.52 -14.13 -5.03
CA LEU A 160 5.56 -13.65 -3.64
C LEU A 160 4.24 -13.92 -2.92
N ALA A 161 3.09 -13.60 -3.54
CA ALA A 161 1.78 -13.92 -2.97
C ALA A 161 1.63 -15.41 -2.69
N LYS A 162 1.91 -16.27 -3.67
CA LYS A 162 1.83 -17.74 -3.51
C LYS A 162 2.76 -18.29 -2.44
N LYS A 163 3.96 -17.71 -2.29
CA LYS A 163 4.86 -18.07 -1.20
C LYS A 163 4.23 -17.80 0.15
N MET A 164 3.65 -16.60 0.32
CA MET A 164 3.00 -16.22 1.59
C MET A 164 1.72 -17.03 1.87
N GLU A 165 0.95 -17.35 0.85
CA GLU A 165 -0.20 -18.25 0.97
C GLU A 165 0.21 -19.61 1.56
N LYS A 166 1.28 -20.21 1.04
CA LYS A 166 1.81 -21.47 1.57
C LYS A 166 2.30 -21.34 3.01
N GLU A 167 2.92 -20.22 3.36
CA GLU A 167 3.40 -19.97 4.73
C GLU A 167 2.26 -19.73 5.73
N LEU A 168 1.13 -19.21 5.28
CA LEU A 168 -0.06 -19.00 6.10
C LEU A 168 -0.84 -20.31 6.34
N ILE A 169 -0.90 -21.19 5.35
CA ILE A 169 -1.72 -22.43 5.42
C ILE A 169 -0.90 -23.60 5.96
N GLY A 170 0.37 -23.68 5.59
CA GLY A 170 1.30 -24.79 5.93
C GLY A 170 2.01 -24.59 7.22
#